data_a78665abc351bff443a2662c7210d5b8
#
_entry.id   a78665abc351bff443a2662c7210d5b8
#
_cell.length_a   1.000
_cell.length_b   1.000
_cell.length_c   1.000
_cell.angle_alpha   90.00
_cell.angle_beta   90.00
_cell.angle_gamma   90.00
#
_symmetry.space_group_name_H-M   'P 1'
#
loop_
_entity.id
_entity.type
_entity.pdbx_description
1 polymer ?
#
loop_
_entity_poly.entity_id
_entity_poly.type
_entity_poly.pdbx_seq_one_letter_code
_entity_poly.pdbx_strand_id
1 'polypeptide(L)'
;VEIDRPDVIAEVGAAFEAYERALVANDVEAILGFFAPRALRYGIADQQAGIEEQAEWRLAQGGLPPGRRLKDTDIQAYGVSTAIVTTLFGYPGSDVLGRQSQTWVRLPEGWRIVHAHVSEPSA
;
A
#
# COMPACT_ATOMS: atom_id res chain seq x y z
N VAL A 1 10.87 3.29 22.03
CA VAL A 1 9.53 3.53 21.46
C VAL A 1 8.59 2.41 21.88
N GLU A 2 7.33 2.72 22.00
CA GLU A 2 6.31 1.68 22.18
C GLU A 2 6.11 0.93 20.87
N ILE A 3 5.94 -0.38 20.98
CA ILE A 3 5.68 -1.25 19.85
C ILE A 3 4.22 -1.68 19.88
N ASP A 4 3.56 -1.58 18.72
CA ASP A 4 2.19 -2.06 18.50
C ASP A 4 1.15 -1.47 19.44
N ARG A 5 1.19 -0.14 19.64
CA ARG A 5 0.11 0.54 20.38
C ARG A 5 -1.22 0.27 19.68
N PRO A 6 -2.24 -0.21 20.41
CA PRO A 6 -3.53 -0.57 19.80
C PRO A 6 -4.21 0.59 19.06
N ASP A 7 -4.10 1.82 19.59
CA ASP A 7 -4.69 2.98 18.93
C ASP A 7 -4.02 3.31 17.59
N VAL A 8 -2.70 3.16 17.52
CA VAL A 8 -1.94 3.39 16.28
C VAL A 8 -2.25 2.29 15.26
N ILE A 9 -2.27 1.03 15.68
CA ILE A 9 -2.65 -0.10 14.83
C ILE A 9 -4.04 0.14 14.22
N ALA A 10 -4.99 0.60 15.01
CA ALA A 10 -6.35 0.88 14.54
C ALA A 10 -6.37 2.01 13.51
N GLU A 11 -5.62 3.09 13.73
CA GLU A 11 -5.55 4.21 12.78
C GLU A 11 -4.94 3.78 11.45
N VAL A 12 -3.81 3.07 11.49
CA VAL A 12 -3.14 2.59 10.28
C VAL A 12 -4.01 1.58 9.56
N GLY A 13 -4.66 0.68 10.29
CA GLY A 13 -5.57 -0.31 9.73
C GLY A 13 -6.70 0.35 8.94
N ALA A 14 -7.31 1.40 9.50
CA ALA A 14 -8.36 2.14 8.81
C ALA A 14 -7.84 2.83 7.54
N ALA A 15 -6.66 3.44 7.61
CA ALA A 15 -6.03 4.07 6.44
C ALA A 15 -5.69 3.04 5.36
N PHE A 16 -5.13 1.90 5.76
CA PHE A 16 -4.79 0.82 4.85
C PHE A 16 -6.04 0.26 4.14
N GLU A 17 -7.12 0.03 4.88
CA GLU A 17 -8.37 -0.45 4.29
C GLU A 17 -8.95 0.55 3.28
N ALA A 18 -8.91 1.84 3.61
CA ALA A 18 -9.36 2.88 2.70
C ALA A 18 -8.50 2.93 1.43
N TYR A 19 -7.18 2.77 1.58
CA TYR A 19 -6.27 2.67 0.45
C TYR A 19 -6.61 1.47 -0.45
N GLU A 20 -6.82 0.30 0.14
CA GLU A 20 -7.15 -0.91 -0.64
C GLU A 20 -8.49 -0.75 -1.39
N ARG A 21 -9.49 -0.10 -0.78
CA ARG A 21 -10.74 0.19 -1.48
C ARG A 21 -10.53 1.10 -2.69
N ALA A 22 -9.72 2.14 -2.54
CA ALA A 22 -9.37 3.03 -3.64
C ALA A 22 -8.63 2.28 -4.75
N LEU A 23 -7.71 1.40 -4.38
CA LEU A 23 -6.92 0.60 -5.31
C LEU A 23 -7.82 -0.33 -6.13
N VAL A 24 -8.74 -1.03 -5.49
CA VAL A 24 -9.70 -1.93 -6.17
C VAL A 24 -10.64 -1.15 -7.09
N ALA A 25 -11.06 0.04 -6.68
CA ALA A 25 -11.90 0.91 -7.48
C ALA A 25 -11.15 1.62 -8.62
N ASN A 26 -9.81 1.52 -8.64
CA ASN A 26 -8.94 2.28 -9.55
C ASN A 26 -9.23 3.78 -9.51
N ASP A 27 -9.50 4.29 -8.30
CA ASP A 27 -9.68 5.71 -8.05
C ASP A 27 -8.31 6.35 -7.89
N VAL A 28 -7.72 6.76 -8.99
CA VAL A 28 -6.31 7.21 -9.04
C VAL A 28 -6.08 8.40 -8.12
N GLU A 29 -6.98 9.38 -8.12
CA GLU A 29 -6.85 10.55 -7.24
C GLU A 29 -6.83 10.14 -5.76
N ALA A 30 -7.75 9.27 -5.36
CA ALA A 30 -7.80 8.77 -3.99
C ALA A 30 -6.55 7.95 -3.64
N ILE A 31 -6.10 7.07 -4.55
CA ILE A 31 -4.88 6.28 -4.34
C ILE A 31 -3.69 7.20 -4.07
N LEU A 32 -3.50 8.21 -4.92
CA LEU A 32 -2.37 9.14 -4.79
C LEU A 32 -2.42 9.93 -3.49
N GLY A 33 -3.61 10.19 -2.97
CA GLY A 33 -3.81 10.87 -1.69
C GLY A 33 -3.27 10.11 -0.49
N PHE A 34 -3.02 8.79 -0.62
CA PHE A 34 -2.42 7.98 0.44
C PHE A 34 -0.89 7.96 0.40
N PHE A 35 -0.27 8.52 -0.64
CA PHE A 35 1.19 8.54 -0.77
C PHE A 35 1.76 9.91 -0.43
N ALA A 36 2.90 9.89 0.26
CA ALA A 36 3.68 11.11 0.47
C ALA A 36 4.28 11.59 -0.86
N PRO A 37 4.50 12.90 -1.04
CA PRO A 37 5.01 13.43 -2.32
C PRO A 37 6.29 12.80 -2.82
N ARG A 38 7.18 12.38 -1.91
CA ARG A 38 8.47 11.77 -2.25
C ARG A 38 8.48 10.25 -2.19
N ALA A 39 7.33 9.60 -2.03
CA ALA A 39 7.28 8.17 -1.87
C ALA A 39 7.99 7.43 -3.00
N LEU A 40 8.81 6.44 -2.63
CA LEU A 40 9.43 5.50 -3.57
C LEU A 40 8.59 4.24 -3.62
N ARG A 41 8.24 3.82 -4.82
CA ARG A 41 7.47 2.61 -5.04
C ARG A 41 8.18 1.70 -6.02
N TYR A 42 8.37 0.45 -5.61
CA TYR A 42 8.85 -0.62 -6.48
C TYR A 42 7.70 -1.58 -6.73
N GLY A 43 7.28 -1.71 -7.98
CA GLY A 43 6.28 -2.67 -8.40
C GLY A 43 6.92 -3.94 -8.96
N ILE A 44 6.10 -4.86 -9.47
CA ILE A 44 6.57 -6.13 -9.99
C ILE A 44 7.50 -5.91 -11.21
N ALA A 45 7.13 -4.99 -12.09
CA ALA A 45 7.89 -4.70 -13.31
C ALA A 45 8.07 -3.19 -13.55
N ASP A 46 7.85 -2.38 -12.54
CA ASP A 46 7.85 -0.93 -12.65
C ASP A 46 8.40 -0.30 -11.38
N GLN A 47 8.73 0.97 -11.44
CA GLN A 47 9.13 1.73 -10.26
C GLN A 47 8.84 3.20 -10.46
N GLN A 48 8.52 3.90 -9.38
CA GLN A 48 8.26 5.33 -9.41
C GLN A 48 8.95 6.02 -8.24
N ALA A 49 9.56 7.15 -8.53
CA ALA A 49 10.13 8.04 -7.54
C ALA A 49 9.27 9.32 -7.50
N GLY A 50 8.46 9.43 -6.45
CA GLY A 50 7.57 10.57 -6.24
C GLY A 50 6.20 10.44 -6.87
N ILE A 51 5.33 11.33 -6.42
CA ILE A 51 3.88 11.29 -6.74
C ILE A 51 3.59 11.56 -8.22
N GLU A 52 4.41 12.41 -8.88
CA GLU A 52 4.19 12.74 -10.28
C GLU A 52 4.42 11.53 -11.18
N GLU A 53 5.51 10.82 -10.97
CA GLU A 53 5.79 9.59 -11.71
C GLU A 53 4.73 8.54 -11.45
N GLN A 54 4.29 8.43 -10.20
CA GLN A 54 3.25 7.46 -9.85
C GLN A 54 1.91 7.81 -10.51
N ALA A 55 1.55 9.09 -10.55
CA ALA A 55 0.33 9.54 -11.21
C ALA A 55 0.33 9.17 -12.70
N GLU A 56 1.43 9.44 -13.38
CA GLU A 56 1.58 9.12 -14.81
C GLU A 56 1.43 7.61 -15.04
N TRP A 57 2.12 6.81 -14.24
CA TRP A 57 2.05 5.35 -14.35
C TRP A 57 0.64 4.82 -14.09
N ARG A 58 -0.03 5.29 -13.01
CA ARG A 58 -1.37 4.80 -12.67
C ARG A 58 -2.42 5.19 -13.70
N LEU A 59 -2.32 6.38 -14.28
CA LEU A 59 -3.24 6.80 -15.33
C LEU A 59 -3.08 6.00 -16.61
N ALA A 60 -1.87 5.48 -16.86
CA ALA A 60 -1.59 4.64 -18.02
C ALA A 60 -1.99 3.17 -17.80
N GLN A 61 -2.22 2.74 -16.55
CA GLN A 61 -2.62 1.38 -16.23
C GLN A 61 -4.15 1.24 -16.26
N GLY A 62 -4.62 0.03 -16.48
CA GLY A 62 -6.05 -0.27 -16.52
C GLY A 62 -6.64 -0.67 -15.18
N GLY A 63 -5.90 -0.52 -14.09
CA GLY A 63 -6.33 -1.00 -12.78
C GLY A 63 -6.01 -2.47 -12.56
N LEU A 64 -6.45 -2.99 -11.41
CA LEU A 64 -6.19 -4.38 -11.02
C LEU A 64 -7.21 -5.32 -11.62
N PRO A 65 -6.86 -6.60 -11.82
CA PRO A 65 -7.85 -7.61 -12.17
C PRO A 65 -8.92 -7.72 -11.08
N PRO A 66 -10.14 -8.15 -11.41
CA PRO A 66 -11.19 -8.31 -10.41
C PRO A 66 -10.90 -9.43 -9.42
N GLY A 67 -11.50 -9.33 -8.24
CA GLY A 67 -11.46 -10.39 -7.25
C GLY A 67 -10.22 -10.42 -6.36
N ARG A 68 -9.52 -9.30 -6.23
CA ARG A 68 -8.36 -9.18 -5.34
C ARG A 68 -8.72 -9.60 -3.92
N ARG A 69 -7.92 -10.49 -3.36
CA ARG A 69 -8.04 -10.91 -1.96
C ARG A 69 -6.70 -10.72 -1.25
N LEU A 70 -6.77 -10.37 0.01
CA LEU A 70 -5.59 -10.25 0.86
C LEU A 70 -5.51 -11.46 1.79
N LYS A 71 -4.29 -11.81 2.17
CA LYS A 71 -4.02 -12.92 3.09
C LYS A 71 -2.85 -12.54 4.00
N ASP A 72 -2.96 -12.94 5.28
CA ASP A 72 -1.90 -12.73 6.27
C ASP A 72 -1.47 -11.27 6.38
N THR A 73 -2.44 -10.36 6.42
CA THR A 73 -2.16 -8.94 6.60
C THR A 73 -1.68 -8.69 8.03
N ASP A 74 -0.52 -8.05 8.15
CA ASP A 74 0.09 -7.73 9.42
C ASP A 74 0.42 -6.23 9.47
N ILE A 75 0.14 -5.63 10.62
CA ILE A 75 0.46 -4.22 10.88
C ILE A 75 1.36 -4.17 12.09
N GLN A 76 2.52 -3.55 11.93
CA GLN A 76 3.47 -3.31 13.01
C GLN A 76 3.60 -1.80 13.19
N ALA A 77 3.43 -1.32 14.42
CA ALA A 77 3.55 0.09 14.73
C ALA A 77 4.75 0.33 15.65
N TYR A 78 5.50 1.37 15.37
CA TYR A 78 6.68 1.76 16.14
C TYR A 78 6.52 3.22 16.55
N GLY A 79 6.28 3.44 17.86
CA GLY A 79 5.91 4.75 18.36
C GLY A 79 4.52 5.15 17.87
N VAL A 80 4.29 6.44 17.69
CA VAL A 80 2.99 6.99 17.33
C VAL A 80 2.90 7.44 15.86
N SER A 81 4.00 7.39 15.12
CA SER A 81 4.06 8.02 13.80
C SER A 81 4.64 7.14 12.70
N THR A 82 4.98 5.88 12.97
CA THR A 82 5.55 4.98 11.96
C THR A 82 4.93 3.61 12.07
N ALA A 83 4.58 3.04 10.92
CA ALA A 83 4.03 1.69 10.85
C ALA A 83 4.46 1.00 9.55
N ILE A 84 4.50 -0.32 9.61
CA ILE A 84 4.75 -1.17 8.45
C ILE A 84 3.54 -2.06 8.27
N VAL A 85 3.01 -2.11 7.05
CA VAL A 85 1.91 -3.01 6.69
C VAL A 85 2.43 -3.98 5.64
N THR A 86 2.31 -5.27 5.94
CA THR A 86 2.65 -6.33 4.99
C THR A 86 1.43 -7.18 4.72
N THR A 87 1.28 -7.65 3.50
CA THR A 87 0.20 -8.55 3.13
C THR A 87 0.59 -9.38 1.92
N LEU A 88 -0.04 -10.54 1.81
CA LEU A 88 -0.06 -11.30 0.57
C LEU A 88 -1.33 -10.92 -0.18
N PHE A 89 -1.29 -11.02 -1.50
CA PHE A 89 -2.47 -10.77 -2.32
C PHE A 89 -2.58 -11.79 -3.45
N GLY A 90 -3.80 -12.06 -3.87
CA GLY A 90 -4.06 -13.00 -4.95
C GLY A 90 -5.33 -12.66 -5.69
N TYR A 91 -5.54 -13.38 -6.79
CA TYR A 91 -6.68 -13.22 -7.67
C TYR A 91 -7.28 -14.57 -8.01
N PRO A 92 -8.58 -14.64 -8.34
CA PRO A 92 -9.20 -15.90 -8.76
C PRO A 92 -8.50 -16.49 -9.98
N GLY A 93 -8.38 -17.81 -10.00
CA GLY A 93 -7.78 -18.54 -11.12
C GLY A 93 -6.26 -18.64 -11.07
N SER A 94 -5.63 -18.13 -10.02
CA SER A 94 -4.18 -18.23 -9.84
C SER A 94 -3.85 -18.65 -8.40
N ASP A 95 -2.88 -19.54 -8.24
CA ASP A 95 -2.34 -19.94 -6.95
C ASP A 95 -1.16 -19.07 -6.53
N VAL A 96 -0.72 -18.17 -7.38
CA VAL A 96 0.39 -17.27 -7.08
C VAL A 96 -0.08 -16.20 -6.11
N LEU A 97 0.66 -16.04 -5.01
CA LEU A 97 0.43 -14.97 -4.04
C LEU A 97 1.53 -13.93 -4.18
N GLY A 98 1.13 -12.71 -4.48
CA GLY A 98 2.04 -11.57 -4.46
C GLY A 98 2.34 -11.13 -3.04
N ARG A 99 3.38 -10.33 -2.89
CA ARG A 99 3.83 -9.79 -1.61
C ARG A 99 3.86 -8.28 -1.70
N GLN A 100 3.30 -7.62 -0.70
CA GLN A 100 3.23 -6.17 -0.64
C GLN A 100 3.71 -5.70 0.73
N SER A 101 4.66 -4.78 0.74
CA SER A 101 5.16 -4.15 1.96
C SER A 101 5.05 -2.64 1.81
N GLN A 102 4.56 -1.98 2.86
CA GLN A 102 4.40 -0.52 2.86
C GLN A 102 4.88 0.03 4.18
N THR A 103 5.62 1.14 4.09
CA THR A 103 5.96 1.95 5.26
C THR A 103 5.04 3.16 5.29
N TRP A 104 4.33 3.32 6.39
CA TRP A 104 3.41 4.42 6.63
C TRP A 104 3.98 5.35 7.68
N VAL A 105 3.82 6.64 7.47
CA VAL A 105 4.26 7.67 8.42
C VAL A 105 3.12 8.64 8.65
N ARG A 106 2.95 9.02 9.92
CA ARG A 106 1.97 10.03 10.31
C ARG A 106 2.53 11.41 10.05
N LEU A 107 2.04 12.05 8.99
CA LEU A 107 2.39 13.40 8.57
C LEU A 107 1.30 14.37 9.05
N PRO A 108 1.50 15.70 8.94
CA PRO A 108 0.46 16.65 9.33
C PRO A 108 -0.89 16.41 8.63
N GLU A 109 -0.88 15.94 7.39
CA GLU A 109 -2.10 15.64 6.60
C GLU A 109 -2.76 14.33 7.02
N GLY A 110 -2.06 13.47 7.77
CA GLY A 110 -2.53 12.14 8.16
C GLY A 110 -1.52 11.05 7.81
N TRP A 111 -1.95 9.81 7.93
CA TRP A 111 -1.10 8.66 7.61
C TRP A 111 -0.87 8.58 6.09
N ARG A 112 0.40 8.48 5.69
CA ARG A 112 0.80 8.41 4.28
C ARG A 112 1.85 7.33 4.06
N ILE A 113 1.79 6.68 2.91
CA ILE A 113 2.79 5.70 2.47
C ILE A 113 4.02 6.47 1.98
N VAL A 114 5.18 6.17 2.55
CA VAL A 114 6.46 6.79 2.14
C VAL A 114 7.29 5.83 1.31
N HIS A 115 7.03 4.53 1.41
CA HIS A 115 7.71 3.50 0.63
C HIS A 115 6.79 2.31 0.44
N ALA A 116 6.81 1.74 -0.74
CA ALA A 116 6.06 0.53 -1.05
C ALA A 116 6.88 -0.38 -1.96
N HIS A 117 6.75 -1.68 -1.75
CA HIS A 117 7.40 -2.70 -2.58
C HIS A 117 6.41 -3.84 -2.83
N VAL A 118 6.21 -4.15 -4.09
CA VAL A 118 5.32 -5.24 -4.52
C VAL A 118 6.16 -6.21 -5.33
N SER A 119 6.03 -7.49 -5.03
CA SER A 119 6.73 -8.55 -5.77
C SER A 119 5.84 -9.77 -5.92
N GLU A 120 6.23 -10.64 -6.84
CA GLU A 120 5.62 -11.96 -6.97
C GLU A 120 6.73 -12.99 -7.04
N PRO A 121 6.53 -14.20 -6.46
CA PRO A 121 7.49 -15.28 -6.64
C PRO A 121 7.50 -15.72 -8.09
N SER A 122 8.64 -16.16 -8.57
CA SER A 122 8.75 -16.75 -9.90
C SER A 122 7.98 -18.05 -9.97
N ALA A 123 7.32 -18.29 -11.07
CA ALA A 123 6.59 -19.52 -11.30
C ALA A 123 7.56 -20.70 -11.51
#